data_cc2324307b9d19bf901e0bfdf53ee0e2
#
_entry.id   cc2324307b9d19bf901e0bfdf53ee0e2
#
_cell.length_a   1.000
_cell.length_b   1.000
_cell.length_c   1.000
_cell.angle_alpha   90.00
_cell.angle_beta   90.00
_cell.angle_gamma   90.00
#
_symmetry.space_group_name_H-M   'P 1'
#
loop_
_entity.id
_entity.type
_entity.pdbx_description
1 polymer ?
#
loop_
_entity_poly.entity_id
_entity_poly.type
_entity_poly.pdbx_seq_one_letter_code
_entity_poly.pdbx_strand_id
1 'polypeptide(L)'
;MKDRQLDIAVISDLHLATYACKPKKILKYLKSIKPQMLVLNGDIIDSWRFSRNYFPKSHLKVVRQIIKMMEKGVKVYYITGNHDEFLRKFSPVEAGNLKIVDRLVLDQDGGKTLILHGDIFDHSIYMAKWLAKIGAAGKGMLSLIDAFINGLLGIFGRKDFILYKTINQKLNRERSTLIGYEKSMLKLCAEQGYQTVICGHTHFPKDRELLINNKRVHYLNCGDWVEHFTAAEYYNGSWHLYVQADSEDELLYDEPEIPAGRQLYQKVKLELAFSNLG
;
A
#
# COMPACT_ATOMS: atom_id res chain seq x y z
N MET A 1 13.52 -22.15 5.00
CA MET A 1 13.53 -21.20 6.14
C MET A 1 12.60 -21.73 7.21
N LYS A 2 12.96 -21.64 8.51
CA LYS A 2 12.05 -22.01 9.60
C LYS A 2 10.93 -20.96 9.67
N ASP A 3 9.66 -21.40 9.68
CA ASP A 3 8.53 -20.49 9.76
C ASP A 3 8.58 -19.69 11.06
N ARG A 4 8.42 -18.37 10.99
CA ARG A 4 8.40 -17.48 12.15
C ARG A 4 7.03 -17.52 12.81
N GLN A 5 7.01 -17.80 14.10
CA GLN A 5 5.78 -17.76 14.89
C GLN A 5 5.53 -16.30 15.31
N LEU A 6 4.34 -15.79 15.06
CA LEU A 6 3.93 -14.43 15.40
C LEU A 6 2.57 -14.49 16.09
N ASP A 7 2.33 -13.60 17.02
CA ASP A 7 0.98 -13.40 17.55
C ASP A 7 0.13 -12.66 16.51
N ILE A 8 0.67 -11.56 15.97
CA ILE A 8 -0.03 -10.73 14.98
C ILE A 8 0.92 -10.31 13.86
N ALA A 9 0.42 -10.35 12.62
CA ALA A 9 1.06 -9.73 11.47
C ALA A 9 0.10 -8.70 10.85
N VAL A 10 0.58 -7.50 10.55
CA VAL A 10 -0.18 -6.44 9.87
C VAL A 10 0.51 -6.10 8.57
N ILE A 11 -0.18 -6.25 7.46
CA ILE A 11 0.28 -5.86 6.11
C ILE A 11 -0.70 -4.86 5.50
N SER A 12 -0.19 -3.90 4.76
CA SER A 12 -0.97 -2.80 4.17
C SER A 12 -0.53 -2.56 2.73
N ASP A 13 -1.38 -1.91 1.94
CA ASP A 13 -1.03 -1.37 0.63
C ASP A 13 -0.43 -2.43 -0.32
N LEU A 14 -1.16 -3.55 -0.50
CA LEU A 14 -0.78 -4.62 -1.43
C LEU A 14 -1.09 -4.26 -2.88
N HIS A 15 -2.12 -3.47 -3.10
CA HIS A 15 -2.62 -3.05 -4.41
C HIS A 15 -2.79 -4.21 -5.40
N LEU A 16 -3.41 -5.31 -4.96
CA LEU A 16 -3.80 -6.40 -5.86
C LEU A 16 -4.68 -5.84 -6.98
N ALA A 17 -4.62 -6.44 -8.16
CA ALA A 17 -5.24 -5.99 -9.40
C ALA A 17 -4.54 -4.79 -10.06
N THR A 18 -3.32 -4.43 -9.65
CA THR A 18 -2.48 -3.44 -10.33
C THR A 18 -1.17 -4.04 -10.82
N TYR A 19 -0.53 -3.37 -11.78
CA TYR A 19 0.81 -3.75 -12.27
C TYR A 19 1.92 -3.43 -11.25
N ALA A 20 1.65 -2.55 -10.27
CA ALA A 20 2.61 -2.17 -9.25
C ALA A 20 2.78 -3.24 -8.17
N CYS A 21 1.75 -4.08 -7.96
CA CYS A 21 1.77 -5.15 -6.98
C CYS A 21 2.91 -6.14 -7.22
N LYS A 22 3.56 -6.60 -6.16
CA LYS A 22 4.64 -7.60 -6.17
C LYS A 22 4.22 -8.92 -5.52
N PRO A 23 3.34 -9.71 -6.18
CA PRO A 23 2.70 -10.88 -5.58
C PRO A 23 3.70 -11.96 -5.13
N LYS A 24 4.86 -12.10 -5.79
CA LYS A 24 5.89 -13.07 -5.39
C LYS A 24 6.49 -12.72 -4.03
N LYS A 25 6.76 -11.43 -3.78
CA LYS A 25 7.29 -10.95 -2.50
C LYS A 25 6.27 -11.10 -1.38
N ILE A 26 5.00 -10.74 -1.65
CA ILE A 26 3.90 -10.95 -0.70
C ILE A 26 3.77 -12.44 -0.35
N LEU A 27 3.77 -13.32 -1.34
CA LEU A 27 3.69 -14.77 -1.12
C LEU A 27 4.86 -15.33 -0.33
N LYS A 28 6.08 -14.84 -0.58
CA LYS A 28 7.28 -15.23 0.15
C LYS A 28 7.13 -14.88 1.63
N TYR A 29 6.67 -13.66 1.93
CA TYR A 29 6.39 -13.22 3.29
C TYR A 29 5.31 -14.06 3.96
N LEU A 30 4.11 -14.15 3.36
CA LEU A 30 2.98 -14.90 3.93
C LEU A 30 3.29 -16.38 4.17
N LYS A 31 4.20 -16.98 3.40
CA LYS A 31 4.67 -18.36 3.60
C LYS A 31 5.74 -18.47 4.68
N SER A 32 6.45 -17.41 5.01
CA SER A 32 7.52 -17.40 6.01
C SER A 32 7.03 -17.21 7.44
N ILE A 33 5.73 -16.92 7.62
CA ILE A 33 5.13 -16.60 8.92
C ILE A 33 4.00 -17.57 9.28
N LYS A 34 3.79 -17.73 10.58
CA LYS A 34 2.63 -18.44 11.18
C LYS A 34 2.02 -17.56 12.27
N PRO A 35 1.24 -16.53 11.89
CA PRO A 35 0.60 -15.65 12.86
C PRO A 35 -0.67 -16.32 13.43
N GLN A 36 -1.05 -15.95 14.66
CA GLN A 36 -2.38 -16.27 15.19
C GLN A 36 -3.45 -15.34 14.58
N MET A 37 -3.05 -14.10 14.27
CA MET A 37 -3.89 -13.08 13.63
C MET A 37 -3.16 -12.42 12.48
N LEU A 38 -3.83 -12.30 11.33
CA LEU A 38 -3.37 -11.51 10.17
C LEU A 38 -4.30 -10.31 9.98
N VAL A 39 -3.76 -9.11 9.97
CA VAL A 39 -4.50 -7.88 9.67
C VAL A 39 -4.10 -7.39 8.28
N LEU A 40 -5.08 -7.30 7.40
CA LEU A 40 -5.00 -6.70 6.07
C LEU A 40 -5.43 -5.25 6.22
N ASN A 41 -4.48 -4.32 6.32
CA ASN A 41 -4.74 -2.96 6.79
C ASN A 41 -4.96 -1.96 5.66
N GLY A 42 -5.95 -2.19 4.82
CA GLY A 42 -6.40 -1.30 3.75
C GLY A 42 -5.56 -1.37 2.47
N ASP A 43 -6.18 -0.92 1.38
CA ASP A 43 -5.60 -0.90 0.04
C ASP A 43 -5.06 -2.27 -0.41
N ILE A 44 -5.79 -3.31 -0.04
CA ILE A 44 -5.45 -4.70 -0.37
C ILE A 44 -5.80 -4.99 -1.83
N ILE A 45 -6.99 -4.55 -2.27
CA ILE A 45 -7.47 -4.68 -3.66
C ILE A 45 -7.70 -3.27 -4.22
N ASP A 46 -7.00 -2.92 -5.29
CA ASP A 46 -7.20 -1.63 -5.94
C ASP A 46 -8.45 -1.63 -6.82
N SER A 47 -9.58 -1.22 -6.26
CA SER A 47 -10.84 -1.15 -6.99
C SER A 47 -10.91 0.00 -8.00
N TRP A 48 -10.08 1.01 -7.87
CA TRP A 48 -10.04 2.17 -8.79
C TRP A 48 -9.41 1.80 -10.14
N ARG A 49 -8.42 0.88 -10.10
CA ARG A 49 -7.72 0.37 -11.28
C ARG A 49 -8.18 -1.02 -11.68
N PHE A 50 -9.14 -1.58 -10.94
CA PHE A 50 -9.68 -2.89 -11.22
C PHE A 50 -10.27 -2.92 -12.63
N SER A 51 -9.62 -3.66 -13.53
CA SER A 51 -10.14 -3.97 -14.85
C SER A 51 -10.73 -5.37 -14.81
N ARG A 52 -11.93 -5.57 -15.36
CA ARG A 52 -12.54 -6.91 -15.50
C ARG A 52 -11.59 -7.95 -16.11
N ASN A 53 -10.58 -7.47 -16.84
CA ASN A 53 -9.64 -8.31 -17.58
C ASN A 53 -8.27 -8.42 -16.91
N TYR A 54 -8.03 -7.78 -15.75
CA TYR A 54 -6.74 -7.82 -15.10
C TYR A 54 -6.82 -8.24 -13.63
N PHE A 55 -6.75 -9.54 -13.42
CA PHE A 55 -6.46 -10.15 -12.13
C PHE A 55 -5.58 -11.39 -12.37
N PRO A 56 -4.26 -11.21 -12.47
CA PRO A 56 -3.33 -12.28 -12.84
C PRO A 56 -3.39 -13.48 -11.89
N LYS A 57 -2.98 -14.65 -12.39
CA LYS A 57 -2.91 -15.88 -11.57
C LYS A 57 -1.98 -15.72 -10.36
N SER A 58 -0.95 -14.89 -10.45
CA SER A 58 -0.04 -14.54 -9.35
C SER A 58 -0.78 -13.83 -8.20
N HIS A 59 -1.66 -12.89 -8.50
CA HIS A 59 -2.50 -12.20 -7.52
C HIS A 59 -3.50 -13.16 -6.85
N LEU A 60 -4.13 -14.05 -7.63
CA LEU A 60 -4.99 -15.11 -7.08
C LEU A 60 -4.24 -16.03 -6.12
N LYS A 61 -2.95 -16.29 -6.34
CA LYS A 61 -2.14 -17.09 -5.41
C LYS A 61 -2.00 -16.41 -4.05
N VAL A 62 -1.92 -15.07 -4.00
CA VAL A 62 -1.90 -14.31 -2.73
C VAL A 62 -3.21 -14.51 -1.98
N VAL A 63 -4.35 -14.29 -2.65
CA VAL A 63 -5.68 -14.50 -2.06
C VAL A 63 -5.83 -15.95 -1.56
N ARG A 64 -5.43 -16.93 -2.37
CA ARG A 64 -5.47 -18.35 -1.98
C ARG A 64 -4.57 -18.64 -0.77
N GLN A 65 -3.42 -17.99 -0.65
CA GLN A 65 -2.55 -18.16 0.51
C GLN A 65 -3.21 -17.63 1.79
N ILE A 66 -3.90 -16.48 1.72
CA ILE A 66 -4.65 -15.93 2.86
C ILE A 66 -5.78 -16.89 3.25
N ILE A 67 -6.54 -17.41 2.30
CA ILE A 67 -7.59 -18.40 2.55
C ILE A 67 -7.00 -19.65 3.23
N LYS A 68 -5.88 -20.17 2.76
CA LYS A 68 -5.21 -21.31 3.42
C LYS A 68 -4.76 -21.03 4.85
N MET A 69 -4.41 -19.78 5.17
CA MET A 69 -4.11 -19.39 6.54
C MET A 69 -5.38 -19.41 7.39
N MET A 70 -6.53 -18.92 6.85
CA MET A 70 -7.83 -19.00 7.51
C MET A 70 -8.27 -20.45 7.77
N GLU A 71 -8.10 -21.34 6.79
CA GLU A 71 -8.38 -22.79 6.93
C GLU A 71 -7.55 -23.44 8.06
N LYS A 72 -6.36 -22.90 8.34
CA LYS A 72 -5.48 -23.33 9.45
C LYS A 72 -5.80 -22.65 10.77
N GLY A 73 -6.89 -21.89 10.86
CA GLY A 73 -7.34 -21.25 12.09
C GLY A 73 -6.82 -19.84 12.33
N VAL A 74 -6.05 -19.25 11.38
CA VAL A 74 -5.62 -17.85 11.51
C VAL A 74 -6.83 -16.93 11.45
N LYS A 75 -6.97 -16.02 12.42
CA LYS A 75 -7.98 -14.97 12.39
C LYS A 75 -7.54 -13.87 11.42
N VAL A 76 -8.38 -13.54 10.45
CA VAL A 76 -8.07 -12.50 9.45
C VAL A 76 -8.97 -11.31 9.66
N TYR A 77 -8.39 -10.14 9.88
CA TYR A 77 -9.10 -8.86 9.91
C TYR A 77 -8.79 -8.10 8.63
N TYR A 78 -9.82 -7.67 7.93
CA TYR A 78 -9.71 -6.80 6.76
C TYR A 78 -10.18 -5.41 7.17
N ILE A 79 -9.24 -4.47 7.26
CA ILE A 79 -9.53 -3.05 7.47
C ILE A 79 -9.62 -2.41 6.09
N THR A 80 -10.64 -1.59 5.85
CA THR A 80 -10.86 -0.96 4.56
C THR A 80 -10.01 0.29 4.39
N GLY A 81 -9.38 0.43 3.20
CA GLY A 81 -8.67 1.63 2.78
C GLY A 81 -9.48 2.43 1.73
N ASN A 82 -8.85 3.43 1.13
CA ASN A 82 -9.50 4.27 0.11
C ASN A 82 -9.58 3.60 -1.26
N HIS A 83 -8.66 2.68 -1.60
CA HIS A 83 -8.71 1.93 -2.85
C HIS A 83 -9.70 0.76 -2.83
N ASP A 84 -10.05 0.28 -1.66
CA ASP A 84 -11.05 -0.77 -1.46
C ASP A 84 -12.26 -0.32 -0.62
N GLU A 85 -12.54 1.00 -0.61
CA GLU A 85 -13.63 1.62 0.15
C GLU A 85 -15.02 1.05 -0.14
N PHE A 86 -15.21 0.38 -1.29
CA PHE A 86 -16.49 -0.27 -1.61
C PHE A 86 -16.86 -1.37 -0.61
N LEU A 87 -15.87 -1.94 0.09
CA LEU A 87 -16.09 -2.90 1.17
C LEU A 87 -16.57 -2.24 2.46
N ARG A 88 -16.35 -0.93 2.64
CA ARG A 88 -16.72 -0.20 3.87
C ARG A 88 -18.21 -0.24 4.15
N LYS A 89 -19.05 -0.26 3.11
CA LYS A 89 -20.51 -0.41 3.25
C LYS A 89 -20.95 -1.77 3.81
N PHE A 90 -20.06 -2.76 3.84
CA PHE A 90 -20.30 -4.06 4.45
C PHE A 90 -19.68 -4.19 5.85
N SER A 91 -19.00 -3.16 6.35
CA SER A 91 -18.43 -3.13 7.70
C SER A 91 -19.53 -2.80 8.75
N PRO A 92 -19.59 -3.51 9.89
CA PRO A 92 -18.82 -4.72 10.21
C PRO A 92 -19.49 -6.00 9.64
N VAL A 93 -18.68 -6.88 9.05
CA VAL A 93 -19.11 -8.21 8.60
C VAL A 93 -18.18 -9.27 9.19
N GLU A 94 -18.75 -10.40 9.59
CA GLU A 94 -18.03 -11.55 10.07
C GLU A 94 -18.41 -12.80 9.27
N ALA A 95 -17.43 -13.51 8.74
CA ALA A 95 -17.59 -14.75 7.98
C ALA A 95 -16.50 -15.74 8.41
N GLY A 96 -16.83 -16.63 9.36
CA GLY A 96 -15.87 -17.56 9.94
C GLY A 96 -14.70 -16.84 10.59
N ASN A 97 -13.48 -17.10 10.09
CA ASN A 97 -12.27 -16.47 10.61
C ASN A 97 -11.96 -15.10 9.95
N LEU A 98 -12.82 -14.59 9.07
CA LEU A 98 -12.67 -13.28 8.43
C LEU A 98 -13.61 -12.27 9.08
N LYS A 99 -13.05 -11.11 9.45
CA LYS A 99 -13.83 -9.94 9.88
C LYS A 99 -13.44 -8.73 9.02
N ILE A 100 -14.44 -8.04 8.48
CA ILE A 100 -14.26 -6.76 7.78
C ILE A 100 -14.66 -5.65 8.74
N VAL A 101 -13.74 -4.72 9.00
CA VAL A 101 -13.91 -3.62 9.95
C VAL A 101 -13.28 -2.34 9.42
N ASP A 102 -13.66 -1.18 9.97
CA ASP A 102 -13.03 0.10 9.60
C ASP A 102 -11.77 0.39 10.42
N ARG A 103 -11.67 -0.22 11.59
CA ARG A 103 -10.53 -0.14 12.50
C ARG A 103 -10.53 -1.32 13.45
N LEU A 104 -9.38 -1.64 14.01
CA LEU A 104 -9.22 -2.68 15.03
C LEU A 104 -8.55 -2.07 16.25
N VAL A 105 -9.12 -2.34 17.41
CA VAL A 105 -8.52 -2.00 18.69
C VAL A 105 -8.16 -3.30 19.42
N LEU A 106 -6.91 -3.41 19.81
CA LEU A 106 -6.38 -4.53 20.58
C LEU A 106 -5.99 -4.04 21.97
N ASP A 107 -6.35 -4.82 22.99
CA ASP A 107 -5.88 -4.62 24.35
C ASP A 107 -4.78 -5.64 24.63
N GLN A 108 -3.58 -5.15 24.90
CA GLN A 108 -2.36 -5.94 25.04
C GLN A 108 -1.62 -5.52 26.31
N ASP A 109 -0.67 -6.32 26.78
CA ASP A 109 0.09 -6.02 28.02
C ASP A 109 0.81 -4.65 27.96
N GLY A 110 1.19 -4.19 26.77
CA GLY A 110 1.78 -2.87 26.53
C GLY A 110 0.76 -1.72 26.40
N GLY A 111 -0.54 -1.99 26.59
CA GLY A 111 -1.63 -1.03 26.46
C GLY A 111 -2.46 -1.20 25.19
N LYS A 112 -3.28 -0.20 24.88
CA LYS A 112 -4.20 -0.25 23.74
C LYS A 112 -3.50 0.08 22.43
N THR A 113 -3.60 -0.83 21.48
CA THR A 113 -3.14 -0.64 20.09
C THR A 113 -4.34 -0.34 19.19
N LEU A 114 -4.27 0.78 18.47
CA LEU A 114 -5.21 1.10 17.39
C LEU A 114 -4.58 0.78 16.03
N ILE A 115 -5.28 -0.01 15.22
CA ILE A 115 -4.91 -0.33 13.85
C ILE A 115 -5.99 0.24 12.93
N LEU A 116 -5.58 1.07 11.96
CA LEU A 116 -6.45 1.66 10.95
C LEU A 116 -5.64 1.93 9.68
N HIS A 117 -6.30 2.09 8.54
CA HIS A 117 -5.56 2.39 7.32
C HIS A 117 -4.93 3.79 7.34
N GLY A 118 -5.67 4.82 7.71
CA GLY A 118 -5.17 6.20 7.84
C GLY A 118 -5.81 7.19 6.87
N ASP A 119 -6.45 6.73 5.82
CA ASP A 119 -7.08 7.53 4.76
C ASP A 119 -8.15 8.51 5.28
N ILE A 120 -8.87 8.17 6.35
CA ILE A 120 -9.92 9.00 6.93
C ILE A 120 -9.40 10.34 7.49
N PHE A 121 -8.11 10.42 7.80
CA PHE A 121 -7.46 11.64 8.29
C PHE A 121 -6.82 12.47 7.17
N ASP A 122 -6.74 11.94 5.96
CA ASP A 122 -6.11 12.61 4.81
C ASP A 122 -7.13 13.41 4.00
N HIS A 123 -7.24 14.70 4.29
CA HIS A 123 -8.11 15.64 3.55
C HIS A 123 -7.75 15.74 2.06
N SER A 124 -6.52 15.41 1.65
CA SER A 124 -6.10 15.47 0.26
C SER A 124 -6.89 14.51 -0.63
N ILE A 125 -7.33 13.36 -0.07
CA ILE A 125 -8.17 12.39 -0.78
C ILE A 125 -9.54 12.98 -1.11
N TYR A 126 -10.16 13.71 -0.18
CA TYR A 126 -11.44 14.36 -0.44
C TYR A 126 -11.30 15.41 -1.54
N MET A 127 -10.22 16.20 -1.53
CA MET A 127 -9.91 17.15 -2.59
C MET A 127 -9.64 16.44 -3.92
N ALA A 128 -8.88 15.34 -3.94
CA ALA A 128 -8.62 14.56 -5.15
C ALA A 128 -9.92 13.96 -5.73
N LYS A 129 -10.78 13.40 -4.90
CA LYS A 129 -12.11 12.89 -5.32
C LYS A 129 -12.99 13.99 -5.88
N TRP A 130 -13.00 15.17 -5.26
CA TRP A 130 -13.74 16.34 -5.74
C TRP A 130 -13.20 16.83 -7.09
N LEU A 131 -11.87 16.96 -7.23
CA LEU A 131 -11.20 17.31 -8.49
C LEU A 131 -11.44 16.26 -9.58
N ALA A 132 -11.44 14.97 -9.23
CA ALA A 132 -11.73 13.90 -10.18
C ALA A 132 -13.18 13.95 -10.67
N LYS A 133 -14.14 14.33 -9.81
CA LYS A 133 -15.54 14.56 -10.22
C LYS A 133 -15.68 15.75 -11.18
N ILE A 134 -14.91 16.82 -10.95
CA ILE A 134 -14.86 17.98 -11.86
C ILE A 134 -14.07 17.62 -13.14
N GLY A 135 -12.96 16.89 -13.00
CA GLY A 135 -12.08 16.50 -14.11
C GLY A 135 -12.65 15.41 -15.02
N ALA A 136 -13.77 14.74 -14.64
CA ALA A 136 -14.51 13.88 -15.57
C ALA A 136 -15.03 14.65 -16.80
N ALA A 137 -15.20 15.97 -16.66
CA ALA A 137 -15.51 16.89 -17.76
C ALA A 137 -14.23 17.39 -18.50
N GLY A 138 -13.03 17.18 -17.95
CA GLY A 138 -11.79 17.81 -18.42
C GLY A 138 -10.68 16.85 -18.91
N LYS A 139 -10.99 15.59 -19.23
CA LYS A 139 -9.97 14.62 -19.73
C LYS A 139 -9.17 15.09 -20.96
N GLY A 140 -9.70 16.03 -21.75
CA GLY A 140 -9.00 16.62 -22.88
C GLY A 140 -7.93 17.66 -22.49
N MET A 141 -8.09 18.37 -21.39
CA MET A 141 -7.22 19.49 -21.02
C MET A 141 -5.92 19.04 -20.34
N LEU A 142 -5.95 17.98 -19.53
CA LEU A 142 -4.72 17.43 -18.93
C LEU A 142 -3.78 16.80 -19.98
N SER A 143 -4.32 16.11 -20.98
CA SER A 143 -3.50 15.57 -22.06
C SER A 143 -2.89 16.65 -22.94
N LEU A 144 -3.54 17.80 -23.09
CA LEU A 144 -3.00 18.96 -23.77
C LEU A 144 -1.89 19.66 -22.96
N ILE A 145 -2.02 19.71 -21.65
CA ILE A 145 -1.00 20.26 -20.75
C ILE A 145 0.25 19.35 -20.75
N ASP A 146 0.08 18.02 -20.67
CA ASP A 146 1.19 17.08 -20.77
C ASP A 146 1.88 17.13 -22.16
N ALA A 147 1.12 17.25 -23.21
CA ALA A 147 1.67 17.43 -24.56
C ALA A 147 2.43 18.75 -24.72
N PHE A 148 1.91 19.83 -24.12
CA PHE A 148 2.54 21.16 -24.15
C PHE A 148 3.84 21.18 -23.32
N ILE A 149 3.84 20.59 -22.12
CA ILE A 149 5.03 20.50 -21.26
C ILE A 149 6.09 19.62 -21.90
N ASN A 150 5.72 18.46 -22.45
CA ASN A 150 6.65 17.57 -23.15
C ASN A 150 7.18 18.18 -24.46
N GLY A 151 6.38 18.99 -25.15
CA GLY A 151 6.79 19.77 -26.30
C GLY A 151 7.83 20.83 -25.95
N LEU A 152 7.63 21.58 -24.87
CA LEU A 152 8.59 22.57 -24.37
C LEU A 152 9.89 21.96 -23.88
N LEU A 153 9.84 20.82 -23.15
CA LEU A 153 11.03 20.11 -22.68
C LEU A 153 11.86 19.52 -23.85
N GLY A 154 11.20 19.12 -24.94
CA GLY A 154 11.86 18.67 -26.16
C GLY A 154 12.67 19.75 -26.89
N ILE A 155 12.23 21.02 -26.81
CA ILE A 155 12.91 22.15 -27.46
C ILE A 155 14.18 22.56 -26.70
N PHE A 156 14.25 22.36 -25.40
CA PHE A 156 15.39 22.79 -24.56
C PHE A 156 16.49 21.74 -24.35
N GLY A 157 16.39 20.55 -24.94
CA GLY A 157 17.50 19.59 -25.09
C GLY A 157 18.30 19.24 -23.83
N ARG A 158 17.77 19.49 -22.62
CA ARG A 158 18.46 19.23 -21.34
C ARG A 158 17.87 18.04 -20.63
N LYS A 159 18.62 16.95 -20.63
CA LYS A 159 18.45 15.83 -19.69
C LYS A 159 19.03 16.28 -18.32
N ASP A 160 18.32 17.02 -17.53
CA ASP A 160 18.74 17.30 -16.17
C ASP A 160 18.35 16.16 -15.24
N PHE A 161 19.17 15.10 -15.31
CA PHE A 161 19.20 13.99 -14.37
C PHE A 161 19.41 14.44 -12.90
N ILE A 162 19.95 15.66 -12.72
CA ILE A 162 20.21 16.30 -11.43
C ILE A 162 18.91 16.74 -10.74
N LEU A 163 17.93 17.24 -11.50
CA LEU A 163 16.66 17.71 -10.94
C LEU A 163 15.85 16.56 -10.32
N TYR A 164 15.77 15.43 -11.02
CA TYR A 164 15.09 14.22 -10.53
C TYR A 164 15.70 13.70 -9.21
N LYS A 165 17.05 13.68 -9.12
CA LYS A 165 17.75 13.22 -7.91
C LYS A 165 17.51 14.15 -6.72
N THR A 166 17.52 15.46 -6.97
CA THR A 166 17.30 16.50 -5.93
C THR A 166 15.84 16.52 -5.47
N ILE A 167 14.88 16.37 -6.40
CA ILE A 167 13.45 16.28 -6.09
C ILE A 167 13.18 15.00 -5.29
N ASN A 168 13.72 13.86 -5.69
CA ASN A 168 13.56 12.60 -4.95
C ASN A 168 14.19 12.65 -3.56
N GLN A 169 15.36 13.27 -3.40
CA GLN A 169 15.97 13.44 -2.07
C GLN A 169 15.14 14.35 -1.16
N LYS A 170 14.58 15.44 -1.70
CA LYS A 170 13.69 16.32 -0.96
C LYS A 170 12.36 15.63 -0.60
N LEU A 171 11.76 14.93 -1.54
CA LEU A 171 10.54 14.12 -1.32
C LEU A 171 10.78 13.02 -0.28
N ASN A 172 11.92 12.32 -0.35
CA ASN A 172 12.27 11.29 0.63
C ASN A 172 12.52 11.86 2.02
N ARG A 173 13.09 13.07 2.13
CA ARG A 173 13.25 13.76 3.41
C ARG A 173 11.91 14.22 3.99
N GLU A 174 10.99 14.70 3.16
CA GLU A 174 9.64 15.06 3.58
C GLU A 174 8.83 13.83 3.96
N ARG A 175 8.96 12.72 3.22
CA ARG A 175 8.32 11.43 3.53
C ARG A 175 8.78 10.83 4.86
N SER A 176 10.03 11.06 5.28
CA SER A 176 10.55 10.57 6.56
C SER A 176 10.02 11.35 7.78
N THR A 177 9.49 12.55 7.59
CA THR A 177 8.86 13.34 8.65
C THR A 177 7.37 13.02 8.74
N LEU A 178 6.78 13.24 9.92
CA LEU A 178 5.33 13.14 10.07
C LEU A 178 4.66 14.26 9.27
N ILE A 179 3.78 13.88 8.35
CA ILE A 179 2.96 14.84 7.61
C ILE A 179 1.81 15.36 8.48
N GLY A 180 1.16 16.44 8.01
CA GLY A 180 0.20 17.17 8.83
C GLY A 180 -0.94 16.33 9.40
N TYR A 181 -1.53 15.43 8.59
CA TYR A 181 -2.62 14.59 9.05
C TYR A 181 -2.17 13.49 10.06
N GLU A 182 -0.95 12.94 9.91
CA GLU A 182 -0.40 11.97 10.86
C GLU A 182 -0.27 12.60 12.25
N LYS A 183 0.19 13.85 12.32
CA LYS A 183 0.28 14.59 13.59
C LYS A 183 -1.09 14.77 14.24
N SER A 184 -2.11 15.14 13.44
CA SER A 184 -3.48 15.33 13.93
C SER A 184 -4.09 14.01 14.41
N MET A 185 -3.90 12.94 13.65
CA MET A 185 -4.32 11.59 14.00
C MET A 185 -3.68 11.14 15.33
N LEU A 186 -2.36 11.26 15.44
CA LEU A 186 -1.63 10.82 16.63
C LEU A 186 -2.02 11.62 17.87
N LYS A 187 -2.28 12.93 17.73
CA LYS A 187 -2.79 13.75 18.82
C LYS A 187 -4.12 13.20 19.35
N LEU A 188 -5.09 12.95 18.45
CA LEU A 188 -6.38 12.38 18.80
C LEU A 188 -6.24 11.00 19.46
N CYS A 189 -5.36 10.15 18.92
CA CYS A 189 -5.11 8.81 19.47
C CYS A 189 -4.51 8.87 20.87
N ALA A 190 -3.56 9.77 21.11
CA ALA A 190 -2.97 10.00 22.44
C ALA A 190 -4.02 10.51 23.46
N GLU A 191 -4.92 11.40 23.03
CA GLU A 191 -6.02 11.90 23.85
C GLU A 191 -6.98 10.77 24.27
N GLN A 192 -7.25 9.82 23.34
CA GLN A 192 -8.10 8.65 23.59
C GLN A 192 -7.40 7.51 24.35
N GLY A 193 -6.12 7.66 24.68
CA GLY A 193 -5.36 6.73 25.50
C GLY A 193 -4.79 5.53 24.74
N TYR A 194 -4.61 5.61 23.43
CA TYR A 194 -3.87 4.60 22.68
C TYR A 194 -2.37 4.77 22.87
N GLN A 195 -1.67 3.67 23.22
CA GLN A 195 -0.22 3.62 23.39
C GLN A 195 0.48 3.29 22.08
N THR A 196 -0.17 2.51 21.21
CA THR A 196 0.36 2.16 19.88
C THR A 196 -0.66 2.50 18.80
N VAL A 197 -0.18 3.07 17.70
CA VAL A 197 -0.99 3.37 16.51
C VAL A 197 -0.29 2.78 15.28
N ILE A 198 -1.00 1.91 14.56
CA ILE A 198 -0.49 1.26 13.35
C ILE A 198 -1.34 1.69 12.17
N CYS A 199 -0.69 2.18 11.11
CA CYS A 199 -1.37 2.56 9.87
C CYS A 199 -0.58 2.17 8.61
N GLY A 200 -1.15 2.43 7.44
CA GLY A 200 -0.57 2.33 6.10
C GLY A 200 -0.72 3.63 5.36
N HIS A 201 -1.33 3.59 4.18
CA HIS A 201 -1.80 4.72 3.37
C HIS A 201 -0.72 5.61 2.77
N THR A 202 0.31 6.00 3.54
CA THR A 202 1.39 6.84 3.01
C THR A 202 2.41 6.06 2.19
N HIS A 203 2.33 4.74 2.21
CA HIS A 203 3.30 3.81 1.61
C HIS A 203 4.70 3.87 2.22
N PHE A 204 4.96 4.81 3.12
CA PHE A 204 6.30 5.02 3.68
C PHE A 204 6.42 4.41 5.08
N PRO A 205 7.25 3.35 5.27
CA PRO A 205 7.38 2.69 6.56
C PRO A 205 7.98 3.63 7.60
N LYS A 206 7.39 3.61 8.80
CA LYS A 206 7.86 4.39 9.95
C LYS A 206 7.73 3.54 11.21
N ASP A 207 8.72 3.65 12.07
CA ASP A 207 8.73 3.07 13.42
C ASP A 207 9.30 4.12 14.36
N ARG A 208 8.44 4.71 15.22
CA ARG A 208 8.83 5.86 16.04
C ARG A 208 8.10 5.89 17.37
N GLU A 209 8.87 6.10 18.42
CA GLU A 209 8.37 6.55 19.71
C GLU A 209 8.21 8.07 19.71
N LEU A 210 7.02 8.55 20.02
CA LEU A 210 6.68 9.97 19.98
C LEU A 210 6.14 10.43 21.34
N LEU A 211 6.46 11.65 21.73
CA LEU A 211 5.87 12.30 22.89
C LEU A 211 4.77 13.26 22.41
N ILE A 212 3.51 12.91 22.64
CA ILE A 212 2.32 13.66 22.22
C ILE A 212 1.55 14.05 23.48
N ASN A 213 1.44 15.36 23.78
CA ASN A 213 0.74 15.85 24.99
C ASN A 213 1.23 15.14 26.28
N ASN A 214 2.55 14.99 26.43
CA ASN A 214 3.20 14.27 27.55
C ASN A 214 2.85 12.77 27.66
N LYS A 215 2.25 12.17 26.64
CA LYS A 215 2.03 10.73 26.53
C LYS A 215 2.96 10.13 25.50
N ARG A 216 3.57 9.00 25.82
CA ARG A 216 4.34 8.22 24.84
C ARG A 216 3.38 7.47 23.93
N VAL A 217 3.58 7.57 22.62
CA VAL A 217 2.82 6.85 21.60
C VAL A 217 3.82 6.21 20.65
N HIS A 218 3.74 4.90 20.53
CA HIS A 218 4.46 4.14 19.50
C HIS A 218 3.71 4.25 18.17
N TYR A 219 4.32 4.84 17.19
CA TYR A 219 3.77 5.00 15.84
C TYR A 219 4.47 4.08 14.85
N LEU A 220 3.69 3.17 14.26
CA LEU A 220 4.13 2.29 13.18
C LEU A 220 3.33 2.59 11.90
N ASN A 221 4.03 2.84 10.80
CA ASN A 221 3.43 2.75 9.47
C ASN A 221 3.97 1.50 8.78
N CYS A 222 3.05 0.63 8.34
CA CYS A 222 3.40 -0.65 7.71
C CYS A 222 4.13 -0.51 6.37
N GLY A 223 4.18 0.72 5.79
CA GLY A 223 4.68 0.90 4.44
C GLY A 223 3.79 0.22 3.40
N ASP A 224 4.39 -0.39 2.39
CA ASP A 224 3.67 -1.04 1.30
C ASP A 224 4.33 -2.35 0.83
N TRP A 225 3.66 -3.02 -0.12
CA TRP A 225 4.17 -4.18 -0.84
C TRP A 225 4.39 -3.90 -2.33
N VAL A 226 4.63 -2.63 -2.66
CA VAL A 226 4.95 -2.10 -4.00
C VAL A 226 6.43 -1.74 -4.09
N GLU A 227 6.95 -0.98 -3.10
CA GLU A 227 8.32 -0.46 -3.09
C GLU A 227 9.13 -0.89 -1.85
N HIS A 228 8.51 -0.94 -0.66
CA HIS A 228 9.22 -1.08 0.62
C HIS A 228 9.20 -2.50 1.20
N PHE A 229 8.18 -3.31 0.90
CA PHE A 229 8.02 -4.71 1.34
C PHE A 229 8.12 -4.88 2.86
N THR A 230 7.29 -4.11 3.57
CA THR A 230 7.32 -4.01 5.03
C THR A 230 6.02 -4.47 5.68
N ALA A 231 6.09 -4.84 6.95
CA ALA A 231 4.95 -5.27 7.76
C ALA A 231 5.17 -4.86 9.22
N ALA A 232 4.09 -4.70 9.99
CA ALA A 232 4.20 -4.64 11.45
C ALA A 232 3.96 -6.03 12.02
N GLU A 233 4.83 -6.48 12.92
CA GLU A 233 4.79 -7.81 13.53
C GLU A 233 4.76 -7.67 15.06
N TYR A 234 3.84 -8.38 15.71
CA TYR A 234 3.77 -8.48 17.17
C TYR A 234 4.19 -9.87 17.63
N TYR A 235 5.23 -9.91 18.43
CA TYR A 235 5.74 -11.11 19.07
C TYR A 235 6.58 -10.73 20.29
N ASN A 236 6.70 -11.64 21.26
CA ASN A 236 7.43 -11.39 22.51
C ASN A 236 6.97 -10.12 23.24
N GLY A 237 5.68 -9.80 23.17
CA GLY A 237 5.08 -8.66 23.89
C GLY A 237 5.36 -7.29 23.29
N SER A 238 5.90 -7.19 22.06
CA SER A 238 6.22 -5.90 21.42
C SER A 238 5.96 -5.88 19.91
N TRP A 239 5.73 -4.67 19.39
CA TRP A 239 5.61 -4.42 17.96
C TRP A 239 6.97 -4.13 17.32
N HIS A 240 7.17 -4.64 16.12
CA HIS A 240 8.38 -4.49 15.34
C HIS A 240 8.03 -4.21 13.88
N LEU A 241 8.81 -3.35 13.23
CA LEU A 241 8.74 -3.17 11.79
C LEU A 241 9.62 -4.22 11.11
N TYR A 242 8.98 -5.11 10.36
CA TYR A 242 9.64 -6.08 9.49
C TYR A 242 9.97 -5.47 8.15
N VAL A 243 11.15 -5.73 7.62
CA VAL A 243 11.58 -5.37 6.26
C VAL A 243 12.03 -6.63 5.54
N GLN A 244 11.41 -6.94 4.40
CA GLN A 244 11.82 -8.07 3.60
C GLN A 244 13.10 -7.74 2.83
N ALA A 245 14.18 -8.46 3.13
CA ALA A 245 15.42 -8.33 2.39
C ALA A 245 15.25 -8.83 0.94
N ASP A 246 15.75 -8.05 -0.02
CA ASP A 246 15.87 -8.49 -1.40
C ASP A 246 16.97 -9.54 -1.48
N SER A 247 16.69 -10.68 -2.11
CA SER A 247 17.73 -11.58 -2.59
C SER A 247 18.17 -11.11 -3.97
N GLU A 248 19.47 -11.08 -4.24
CA GLU A 248 20.04 -10.62 -5.52
C GLU A 248 19.42 -11.34 -6.73
N ASP A 249 18.98 -12.57 -6.58
CA ASP A 249 18.30 -13.37 -7.61
C ASP A 249 16.86 -12.89 -7.94
N GLU A 250 16.20 -12.08 -7.09
CA GLU A 250 14.83 -11.62 -7.32
C GLU A 250 14.76 -10.35 -8.17
N LEU A 251 15.85 -9.58 -8.27
CA LEU A 251 15.91 -8.37 -9.08
C LEU A 251 15.83 -8.64 -10.58
N LEU A 252 16.09 -9.87 -11.02
CA LEU A 252 16.18 -10.24 -12.44
C LEU A 252 14.86 -10.75 -13.05
N TYR A 253 13.80 -11.03 -12.28
CA TYR A 253 12.63 -11.78 -12.77
C TYR A 253 11.26 -11.19 -12.43
N ASP A 254 11.17 -9.96 -11.96
CA ASP A 254 9.88 -9.32 -11.67
C ASP A 254 9.38 -8.49 -12.85
N GLU A 255 9.38 -9.10 -14.05
CA GLU A 255 8.66 -8.50 -15.18
C GLU A 255 7.17 -8.46 -14.85
N PRO A 256 6.49 -7.31 -15.05
CA PRO A 256 5.06 -7.22 -14.86
C PRO A 256 4.36 -8.22 -15.81
N GLU A 257 3.43 -9.03 -15.30
CA GLU A 257 2.57 -9.89 -16.12
C GLU A 257 1.67 -8.99 -17.00
N ILE A 258 2.18 -8.58 -18.16
CA ILE A 258 1.41 -7.78 -19.12
C ILE A 258 0.38 -8.69 -19.79
N PRO A 259 -0.92 -8.35 -19.78
CA PRO A 259 -1.93 -9.14 -20.48
C PRO A 259 -1.58 -9.31 -21.96
N ALA A 260 -1.79 -10.50 -22.51
CA ALA A 260 -1.44 -10.84 -23.87
C ALA A 260 -1.96 -9.81 -24.92
N GLY A 261 -3.16 -9.24 -24.71
CA GLY A 261 -3.71 -8.20 -25.58
C GLY A 261 -2.93 -6.87 -25.53
N ARG A 262 -2.29 -6.53 -24.40
CA ARG A 262 -1.46 -5.34 -24.28
C ARG A 262 -0.06 -5.53 -24.85
N GLN A 263 0.48 -6.75 -24.73
CA GLN A 263 1.73 -7.12 -25.43
C GLN A 263 1.57 -7.02 -26.93
N LEU A 264 0.44 -7.53 -27.45
CA LEU A 264 0.10 -7.42 -28.85
C LEU A 264 -0.04 -5.95 -29.30
N TYR A 265 -0.75 -5.13 -28.52
CA TYR A 265 -0.91 -3.69 -28.80
C TYR A 265 0.43 -2.94 -28.79
N GLN A 266 1.31 -3.20 -27.82
CA GLN A 266 2.64 -2.59 -27.79
C GLN A 266 3.51 -3.05 -28.96
N LYS A 267 3.44 -4.35 -29.32
CA LYS A 267 4.16 -4.90 -30.47
C LYS A 267 3.67 -4.28 -31.78
N VAL A 268 2.36 -4.20 -31.99
CA VAL A 268 1.76 -3.55 -33.16
C VAL A 268 2.10 -2.06 -33.23
N LYS A 269 2.09 -1.35 -32.10
CA LYS A 269 2.48 0.06 -32.01
C LYS A 269 3.94 0.28 -32.37
N LEU A 270 4.84 -0.62 -31.94
CA LEU A 270 6.25 -0.60 -32.29
C LEU A 270 6.45 -0.89 -33.78
N GLU A 271 5.79 -1.91 -34.33
CA GLU A 271 5.86 -2.24 -35.77
C GLU A 271 5.36 -1.10 -36.65
N LEU A 272 4.24 -0.44 -36.25
CA LEU A 272 3.73 0.74 -36.96
C LEU A 272 4.64 1.96 -36.86
N ALA A 273 5.35 2.13 -35.71
CA ALA A 273 6.32 3.20 -35.55
C ALA A 273 7.59 2.99 -36.47
N PHE A 274 8.00 1.75 -36.62
CA PHE A 274 9.13 1.41 -37.52
C PHE A 274 8.76 1.42 -39.01
N SER A 275 7.50 1.12 -39.38
CA SER A 275 7.02 1.15 -40.76
C SER A 275 6.85 2.57 -41.32
N ASN A 276 6.81 3.59 -40.44
CA ASN A 276 6.75 5.02 -40.88
C ASN A 276 8.13 5.70 -40.99
N LEU A 277 9.21 4.93 -40.80
CA LEU A 277 10.60 5.41 -40.93
C LEU A 277 11.34 4.87 -42.14
N GLY A 278 10.60 4.23 -43.10
CA GLY A 278 11.11 3.72 -44.36
C GLY A 278 10.67 4.54 -45.57
#